data_204e9b8be3e792bf35dab223a9ae7ebd
#
_entry.id   204e9b8be3e792bf35dab223a9ae7ebd
#
_cell.length_a   1.000
_cell.length_b   1.000
_cell.length_c   1.000
_cell.angle_alpha   90.00
_cell.angle_beta   90.00
_cell.angle_gamma   90.00
#
_symmetry.space_group_name_H-M   'P 1'
#
loop_
_entity.id
_entity.type
_entity.pdbx_description
1 polymer ?
#
loop_
_entity_poly.entity_id
_entity_poly.type
_entity_poly.pdbx_seq_one_letter_code
_entity_poly.pdbx_strand_id
1 'polypeptide(L)'
;LRHEGATIWDTLAIGEYLNETFPGAGLLPADRIQRAHCRSISGEVHSGFTTLRASLPVNLKGHFPGFKVWTRAQADIDRIWAIWRDCLEKSGGPFLFGARGMADAMYAPVVTRFVTYDVKLEPQLKAYADLIMAMPEMREWIAAAKAEPEEIEELEVEY
;
A
#
# COMPACT_ATOMS: atom_id res chain seq x y z
N LEU A 1 11.20 -11.31 -9.40
CA LEU A 1 11.80 -10.62 -10.53
C LEU A 1 12.97 -11.44 -11.11
N ARG A 2 13.03 -11.50 -12.45
CA ARG A 2 14.21 -12.03 -13.16
C ARG A 2 14.70 -10.93 -14.10
N HIS A 3 15.99 -10.59 -14.00
CA HIS A 3 16.60 -9.54 -14.81
C HIS A 3 18.11 -9.81 -14.94
N GLU A 4 18.64 -9.79 -16.17
CA GLU A 4 20.07 -9.95 -16.49
C GLU A 4 20.76 -11.13 -15.78
N GLY A 5 20.08 -12.28 -15.69
CA GLY A 5 20.57 -13.50 -15.03
C GLY A 5 20.40 -13.53 -13.51
N ALA A 6 20.00 -12.41 -12.88
CA ALA A 6 19.67 -12.38 -11.45
C ALA A 6 18.22 -12.84 -11.22
N THR A 7 18.01 -13.52 -10.09
CA THR A 7 16.68 -13.82 -9.56
C THR A 7 16.54 -13.13 -8.20
N ILE A 8 15.61 -12.19 -8.10
CA ILE A 8 15.36 -11.39 -6.90
C ILE A 8 13.94 -11.69 -6.42
N TRP A 9 13.79 -11.97 -5.16
CA TRP A 9 12.50 -12.17 -4.49
C TRP A 9 12.42 -11.27 -3.28
N ASP A 10 11.21 -11.14 -2.69
CA ASP A 10 10.88 -10.14 -1.69
C ASP A 10 10.69 -8.72 -2.28
N THR A 11 9.59 -8.07 -1.88
CA THR A 11 9.20 -6.77 -2.45
C THR A 11 10.17 -5.64 -2.11
N LEU A 12 10.78 -5.67 -0.90
CA LEU A 12 11.77 -4.66 -0.53
C LEU A 12 13.06 -4.84 -1.32
N ALA A 13 13.53 -6.08 -1.43
CA ALA A 13 14.73 -6.39 -2.21
C ALA A 13 14.53 -6.05 -3.70
N ILE A 14 13.36 -6.34 -4.27
CA ILE A 14 13.02 -5.97 -5.64
C ILE A 14 13.01 -4.45 -5.79
N GLY A 15 12.41 -3.71 -4.85
CA GLY A 15 12.38 -2.25 -4.86
C GLY A 15 13.77 -1.62 -4.83
N GLU A 16 14.66 -2.10 -3.96
CA GLU A 16 16.04 -1.64 -3.88
C GLU A 16 16.82 -1.95 -5.17
N TYR A 17 16.72 -3.18 -5.66
CA TYR A 17 17.35 -3.59 -6.92
C TYR A 17 16.92 -2.70 -8.10
N LEU A 18 15.62 -2.45 -8.22
CA LEU A 18 15.08 -1.59 -9.28
C LEU A 18 15.55 -0.14 -9.13
N ASN A 19 15.62 0.39 -7.90
CA ASN A 19 16.13 1.73 -7.64
C ASN A 19 17.61 1.88 -8.00
N GLU A 20 18.43 0.86 -7.75
CA GLU A 20 19.85 0.83 -8.12
C GLU A 20 20.04 0.68 -9.63
N THR A 21 19.25 -0.20 -10.26
CA THR A 21 19.36 -0.51 -11.69
C THR A 21 18.79 0.62 -12.55
N PHE A 22 17.71 1.27 -12.11
CA PHE A 22 17.01 2.32 -12.83
C PHE A 22 16.87 3.60 -11.99
N PRO A 23 17.98 4.28 -11.66
CA PRO A 23 17.96 5.44 -10.76
C PRO A 23 17.06 6.58 -11.26
N GLY A 24 16.87 6.70 -12.57
CA GLY A 24 15.95 7.67 -13.18
C GLY A 24 14.46 7.43 -12.86
N ALA A 25 14.10 6.26 -12.37
CA ALA A 25 12.72 5.97 -11.96
C ALA A 25 12.35 6.63 -10.62
N GLY A 26 13.34 7.05 -9.82
CA GLY A 26 13.12 7.80 -8.58
C GLY A 26 12.30 7.05 -7.53
N LEU A 27 12.49 5.73 -7.41
CA LEU A 27 11.69 4.91 -6.49
C LEU A 27 11.89 5.27 -5.02
N LEU A 28 13.07 5.76 -4.67
CA LEU A 28 13.41 6.22 -3.33
C LEU A 28 13.74 7.72 -3.33
N PRO A 29 13.41 8.47 -2.26
CA PRO A 29 13.76 9.88 -2.14
C PRO A 29 15.26 10.13 -2.29
N ALA A 30 15.62 11.22 -2.98
CA ALA A 30 17.02 11.62 -3.14
C ALA A 30 17.64 12.09 -1.82
N ASP A 31 16.87 12.77 -0.97
CA ASP A 31 17.33 13.18 0.36
C ASP A 31 17.56 11.95 1.25
N ARG A 32 18.70 11.93 1.94
CA ARG A 32 19.13 10.79 2.77
C ARG A 32 18.18 10.51 3.93
N ILE A 33 17.66 11.55 4.56
CA ILE A 33 16.79 11.39 5.74
C ILE A 33 15.41 10.90 5.30
N GLN A 34 14.84 11.51 4.26
CA GLN A 34 13.59 11.05 3.67
C GLN A 34 13.69 9.62 3.14
N ARG A 35 14.81 9.26 2.51
CA ARG A 35 15.08 7.90 2.03
C ARG A 35 15.14 6.89 3.17
N ALA A 36 15.78 7.23 4.29
CA ALA A 36 15.81 6.38 5.47
C ALA A 36 14.39 6.19 6.04
N HIS A 37 13.60 7.26 6.13
CA HIS A 37 12.21 7.20 6.57
C HIS A 37 11.34 6.38 5.62
N CYS A 38 11.49 6.55 4.30
CA CYS A 38 10.82 5.74 3.28
C CYS A 38 11.07 4.25 3.49
N ARG A 39 12.33 3.86 3.72
CA ARG A 39 12.69 2.47 4.04
C ARG A 39 12.07 1.98 5.34
N SER A 40 12.05 2.81 6.38
CA SER A 40 11.46 2.46 7.68
C SER A 40 9.98 2.13 7.56
N ILE A 41 9.19 3.01 6.94
CA ILE A 41 7.74 2.77 6.79
C ILE A 41 7.44 1.65 5.80
N SER A 42 8.28 1.45 4.78
CA SER A 42 8.17 0.32 3.86
C SER A 42 8.45 -1.00 4.57
N GLY A 43 9.47 -1.05 5.43
CA GLY A 43 9.76 -2.20 6.28
C GLY A 43 8.65 -2.49 7.29
N GLU A 44 8.08 -1.43 7.89
CA GLU A 44 6.97 -1.56 8.85
C GLU A 44 5.72 -2.17 8.18
N VAL A 45 5.33 -1.71 7.00
CA VAL A 45 4.19 -2.30 6.30
C VAL A 45 4.51 -3.69 5.74
N HIS A 46 5.75 -3.97 5.39
CA HIS A 46 6.16 -5.28 4.89
C HIS A 46 6.01 -6.39 5.96
N SER A 47 6.51 -6.15 7.16
CA SER A 47 6.56 -7.15 8.24
C SER A 47 5.45 -7.00 9.29
N GLY A 48 4.77 -5.86 9.32
CA GLY A 48 3.81 -5.51 10.36
C GLY A 48 2.35 -5.61 9.94
N PHE A 49 1.49 -4.99 10.77
CA PHE A 49 0.04 -4.87 10.56
C PHE A 49 -0.65 -6.22 10.39
N THR A 50 -0.22 -7.21 11.18
CA THR A 50 -0.73 -8.58 11.08
C THR A 50 -2.21 -8.68 11.41
N THR A 51 -2.68 -7.86 12.35
CA THR A 51 -4.10 -7.83 12.74
C THR A 51 -4.96 -7.20 11.65
N LEU A 52 -4.48 -6.12 11.03
CA LEU A 52 -5.14 -5.54 9.85
C LEU A 52 -5.23 -6.57 8.72
N ARG A 53 -4.14 -7.26 8.41
CA ARG A 53 -4.10 -8.25 7.32
C ARG A 53 -5.08 -9.40 7.54
N ALA A 54 -5.19 -9.86 8.77
CA ALA A 54 -6.12 -10.94 9.15
C ALA A 54 -7.59 -10.48 9.17
N SER A 55 -7.84 -9.22 9.60
CA SER A 55 -9.20 -8.70 9.75
C SER A 55 -9.77 -8.12 8.44
N LEU A 56 -8.90 -7.59 7.58
CA LEU A 56 -9.23 -6.96 6.32
C LEU A 56 -8.34 -7.55 5.20
N PRO A 57 -8.56 -8.79 4.77
CA PRO A 57 -7.77 -9.40 3.70
C PRO A 57 -7.87 -8.61 2.39
N VAL A 58 -6.88 -8.75 1.49
CA VAL A 58 -6.97 -8.14 0.16
C VAL A 58 -8.07 -8.83 -0.63
N ASN A 59 -9.12 -8.10 -0.94
CA ASN A 59 -10.18 -8.54 -1.84
C ASN A 59 -10.51 -7.41 -2.82
N LEU A 60 -9.99 -7.50 -4.05
CA LEU A 60 -10.18 -6.50 -5.08
C LEU A 60 -11.52 -6.63 -5.81
N LYS A 61 -12.20 -7.75 -5.63
CA LYS A 61 -13.54 -8.02 -6.19
C LYS A 61 -14.64 -7.48 -5.28
N GLY A 62 -14.42 -7.50 -3.95
CA GLY A 62 -15.40 -7.16 -2.93
C GLY A 62 -15.50 -5.66 -2.63
N HIS A 63 -16.66 -5.28 -2.12
CA HIS A 63 -16.90 -3.98 -1.47
C HIS A 63 -17.95 -4.15 -0.37
N PHE A 64 -17.59 -3.82 0.86
CA PHE A 64 -18.41 -4.07 2.06
C PHE A 64 -18.74 -2.77 2.78
N PRO A 65 -19.77 -2.02 2.34
CA PRO A 65 -20.14 -0.74 2.93
C PRO A 65 -20.57 -0.91 4.39
N GLY A 66 -20.04 -0.05 5.26
CA GLY A 66 -20.39 -0.06 6.68
C GLY A 66 -19.81 -1.25 7.45
N PHE A 67 -18.79 -1.91 6.90
CA PHE A 67 -18.08 -2.98 7.60
C PHE A 67 -17.62 -2.56 8.99
N LYS A 68 -17.87 -3.39 9.98
CA LYS A 68 -17.43 -3.14 11.36
C LYS A 68 -16.03 -3.68 11.58
N VAL A 69 -15.06 -2.79 11.52
CA VAL A 69 -13.67 -3.14 11.80
C VAL A 69 -13.54 -3.67 13.24
N TRP A 70 -12.89 -4.80 13.41
CA TRP A 70 -12.61 -5.35 14.72
C TRP A 70 -11.70 -4.42 15.53
N THR A 71 -12.00 -4.24 16.80
CA THR A 71 -11.24 -3.37 17.72
C THR A 71 -9.74 -3.65 17.69
N ARG A 72 -9.34 -4.91 17.48
CA ARG A 72 -7.91 -5.30 17.38
C ARG A 72 -7.22 -4.71 16.16
N ALA A 73 -7.91 -4.54 15.03
CA ALA A 73 -7.34 -3.95 13.83
C ALA A 73 -7.24 -2.42 13.90
N GLN A 74 -7.98 -1.79 14.80
CA GLN A 74 -8.00 -0.33 14.93
C GLN A 74 -6.61 0.25 15.25
N ALA A 75 -5.83 -0.42 16.10
CA ALA A 75 -4.48 0.02 16.44
C ALA A 75 -3.55 0.05 15.19
N ASP A 76 -3.65 -0.94 14.32
CA ASP A 76 -2.90 -0.97 13.06
C ASP A 76 -3.36 0.16 12.12
N ILE A 77 -4.68 0.39 12.03
CA ILE A 77 -5.26 1.48 11.24
C ILE A 77 -4.78 2.84 11.74
N ASP A 78 -4.86 3.09 13.04
CA ASP A 78 -4.43 4.35 13.65
C ASP A 78 -2.93 4.59 13.42
N ARG A 79 -2.12 3.54 13.48
CA ARG A 79 -0.69 3.62 13.17
C ARG A 79 -0.45 3.99 11.71
N ILE A 80 -1.16 3.37 10.77
CA ILE A 80 -1.08 3.68 9.34
C ILE A 80 -1.50 5.13 9.09
N TRP A 81 -2.57 5.60 9.70
CA TRP A 81 -3.01 6.99 9.58
C TRP A 81 -1.96 7.96 10.08
N ALA A 82 -1.34 7.67 11.22
CA ALA A 82 -0.25 8.49 11.75
C ALA A 82 0.93 8.56 10.79
N ILE A 83 1.33 7.43 10.19
CA ILE A 83 2.41 7.38 9.19
C ILE A 83 2.04 8.23 7.97
N TRP A 84 0.86 8.02 7.39
CA TRP A 84 0.45 8.74 6.17
C TRP A 84 0.35 10.24 6.43
N ARG A 85 -0.25 10.63 7.56
CA ARG A 85 -0.36 12.05 7.94
C ARG A 85 1.01 12.70 8.06
N ASP A 86 1.92 12.10 8.82
CA ASP A 86 3.28 12.60 9.02
C ASP A 86 4.03 12.76 7.69
N CYS A 87 3.94 11.75 6.82
CA CYS A 87 4.59 11.79 5.50
C CYS A 87 4.00 12.88 4.60
N LEU A 88 2.66 12.95 4.49
CA LEU A 88 1.98 13.93 3.62
C LEU A 88 2.18 15.36 4.11
N GLU A 89 2.17 15.62 5.42
CA GLU A 89 2.46 16.92 6.01
C GLU A 89 3.89 17.37 5.72
N LYS A 90 4.86 16.49 5.92
CA LYS A 90 6.29 16.80 5.72
C LYS A 90 6.67 16.97 4.25
N SER A 91 6.06 16.19 3.37
CA SER A 91 6.36 16.22 1.93
C SER A 91 5.60 17.31 1.17
N GLY A 92 4.48 17.79 1.72
CA GLY A 92 3.51 18.65 1.03
C GLY A 92 2.61 17.88 0.06
N GLY A 93 2.64 16.53 0.06
CA GLY A 93 1.84 15.69 -0.82
C GLY A 93 2.21 15.79 -2.31
N PRO A 94 1.45 15.20 -3.24
CA PRO A 94 0.27 14.36 -3.00
C PRO A 94 0.60 12.91 -2.65
N PHE A 95 1.85 12.45 -2.85
CA PHE A 95 2.36 11.14 -2.46
C PHE A 95 3.10 11.21 -1.12
N LEU A 96 3.37 10.08 -0.47
CA LEU A 96 3.95 10.02 0.87
C LEU A 96 5.30 10.76 0.98
N PHE A 97 6.07 10.81 -0.10
CA PHE A 97 7.32 11.57 -0.18
C PHE A 97 7.31 12.64 -1.29
N GLY A 98 6.14 13.21 -1.57
CA GLY A 98 5.92 14.26 -2.56
C GLY A 98 5.75 13.73 -3.98
N ALA A 99 6.68 12.92 -4.46
CA ALA A 99 6.60 12.19 -5.72
C ALA A 99 6.27 10.72 -5.47
N ARG A 100 5.61 10.09 -6.46
CA ARG A 100 5.31 8.64 -6.42
C ARG A 100 6.59 7.82 -6.27
N GLY A 101 6.58 6.89 -5.33
CA GLY A 101 7.75 6.08 -5.03
C GLY A 101 7.44 4.71 -4.43
N MET A 102 8.47 4.09 -3.89
CA MET A 102 8.40 2.75 -3.30
C MET A 102 7.41 2.67 -2.12
N ALA A 103 7.38 3.69 -1.26
CA ALA A 103 6.44 3.70 -0.13
C ALA A 103 4.99 3.64 -0.60
N ASP A 104 4.63 4.38 -1.66
CA ASP A 104 3.27 4.36 -2.20
C ASP A 104 2.90 2.98 -2.75
N ALA A 105 3.83 2.31 -3.44
CA ALA A 105 3.64 0.95 -3.92
C ALA A 105 3.46 -0.05 -2.76
N MET A 106 4.24 0.09 -1.69
CA MET A 106 4.14 -0.77 -0.50
C MET A 106 2.83 -0.57 0.27
N TYR A 107 2.29 0.67 0.29
CA TYR A 107 1.01 0.96 0.94
C TYR A 107 -0.22 0.79 0.01
N ALA A 108 -0.06 0.61 -1.29
CA ALA A 108 -1.17 0.39 -2.21
C ALA A 108 -2.11 -0.77 -1.79
N PRO A 109 -1.61 -1.95 -1.34
CA PRO A 109 -2.47 -3.00 -0.82
C PRO A 109 -3.21 -2.64 0.48
N VAL A 110 -2.74 -1.67 1.26
CA VAL A 110 -3.46 -1.14 2.42
C VAL A 110 -4.59 -0.24 1.95
N VAL A 111 -4.33 0.61 0.96
CA VAL A 111 -5.37 1.46 0.34
C VAL A 111 -6.52 0.60 -0.19
N THR A 112 -6.23 -0.49 -0.90
CA THR A 112 -7.28 -1.39 -1.41
C THR A 112 -8.12 -1.97 -0.28
N ARG A 113 -7.50 -2.38 0.84
CA ARG A 113 -8.24 -2.85 2.02
C ARG A 113 -9.18 -1.79 2.58
N PHE A 114 -8.70 -0.56 2.71
CA PHE A 114 -9.52 0.53 3.23
C PHE A 114 -10.72 0.85 2.34
N VAL A 115 -10.55 0.74 1.02
CA VAL A 115 -11.64 0.92 0.06
C VAL A 115 -12.62 -0.26 0.10
N THR A 116 -12.12 -1.50 0.10
CA THR A 116 -12.95 -2.71 0.13
C THR A 116 -13.83 -2.74 1.36
N TYR A 117 -13.30 -2.41 2.54
CA TYR A 117 -14.01 -2.49 3.82
C TYR A 117 -14.58 -1.17 4.33
N ASP A 118 -14.69 -0.18 3.46
CA ASP A 118 -15.30 1.15 3.74
C ASP A 118 -14.72 1.83 5.00
N VAL A 119 -13.40 1.67 5.22
CA VAL A 119 -12.70 2.32 6.34
C VAL A 119 -12.78 3.84 6.15
N LYS A 120 -13.34 4.54 7.14
CA LYS A 120 -13.52 5.99 7.07
C LYS A 120 -12.19 6.70 7.26
N LEU A 121 -11.80 7.46 6.26
CA LEU A 121 -10.55 8.22 6.25
C LEU A 121 -10.83 9.71 6.45
N GLU A 122 -9.91 10.39 7.13
CA GLU A 122 -9.86 11.86 7.15
C GLU A 122 -9.67 12.41 5.73
N PRO A 123 -10.12 13.64 5.43
CA PRO A 123 -10.10 14.17 4.06
C PRO A 123 -8.74 14.09 3.35
N GLN A 124 -7.63 14.38 4.05
CA GLN A 124 -6.29 14.31 3.49
C GLN A 124 -5.88 12.87 3.14
N LEU A 125 -6.14 11.92 4.05
CA LEU A 125 -5.81 10.50 3.84
C LEU A 125 -6.72 9.90 2.77
N LYS A 126 -7.97 10.34 2.70
CA LYS A 126 -8.87 9.95 1.63
C LYS A 126 -8.39 10.44 0.26
N ALA A 127 -7.95 11.69 0.16
CA ALA A 127 -7.41 12.23 -1.07
C ALA A 127 -6.19 11.42 -1.55
N TYR A 128 -5.30 11.03 -0.64
CA TYR A 128 -4.19 10.13 -0.95
C TYR A 128 -4.67 8.75 -1.43
N ALA A 129 -5.61 8.14 -0.73
CA ALA A 129 -6.16 6.84 -1.13
C ALA A 129 -6.84 6.91 -2.50
N ASP A 130 -7.62 7.95 -2.77
CA ASP A 130 -8.26 8.18 -4.06
C ASP A 130 -7.23 8.36 -5.19
N LEU A 131 -6.12 9.06 -4.91
CA LEU A 131 -5.02 9.24 -5.85
C LEU A 131 -4.37 7.89 -6.19
N ILE A 132 -4.05 7.06 -5.20
CA ILE A 132 -3.48 5.72 -5.42
C ILE A 132 -4.44 4.87 -6.26
N MET A 133 -5.72 4.81 -5.90
CA MET A 133 -6.71 4.04 -6.66
C MET A 133 -6.92 4.53 -8.09
N ALA A 134 -6.66 5.80 -8.35
CA ALA A 134 -6.77 6.40 -9.69
C ALA A 134 -5.58 6.10 -10.61
N MET A 135 -4.48 5.58 -10.08
CA MET A 135 -3.28 5.28 -10.87
C MET A 135 -3.57 4.22 -11.95
N PRO A 136 -3.01 4.36 -13.17
CA PRO A 136 -3.21 3.39 -14.24
C PRO A 136 -2.85 1.96 -13.84
N GLU A 137 -1.74 1.77 -13.14
CA GLU A 137 -1.26 0.47 -12.67
C GLU A 137 -2.22 -0.18 -11.67
N MET A 138 -2.85 0.62 -10.81
CA MET A 138 -3.86 0.14 -9.87
C MET A 138 -5.14 -0.28 -10.59
N ARG A 139 -5.57 0.48 -11.59
CA ARG A 139 -6.74 0.14 -12.41
C ARG A 139 -6.52 -1.13 -13.19
N GLU A 140 -5.32 -1.30 -13.78
CA GLU A 140 -4.93 -2.53 -14.49
C GLU A 140 -4.96 -3.73 -13.56
N TRP A 141 -4.32 -3.63 -12.38
CA TRP A 141 -4.29 -4.70 -11.39
C TRP A 141 -5.71 -5.08 -10.91
N ILE A 142 -6.54 -4.09 -10.59
CA ILE A 142 -7.93 -4.33 -10.16
C ILE A 142 -8.76 -4.97 -11.27
N ALA A 143 -8.60 -4.51 -12.53
CA ALA A 143 -9.31 -5.09 -13.66
C ALA A 143 -8.88 -6.54 -13.90
N ALA A 144 -7.59 -6.84 -13.81
CA ALA A 144 -7.07 -8.20 -13.93
C ALA A 144 -7.61 -9.12 -12.82
N ALA A 145 -7.55 -8.67 -11.56
CA ALA A 145 -8.07 -9.42 -10.44
C ALA A 145 -9.58 -9.71 -10.55
N LYS A 146 -10.37 -8.75 -11.05
CA LYS A 146 -11.80 -8.96 -11.29
C LYS A 146 -12.09 -9.95 -12.41
N ALA A 147 -11.18 -10.10 -13.34
CA ALA A 147 -11.30 -11.05 -14.46
C ALA A 147 -10.82 -12.47 -14.10
N GLU A 148 -10.09 -12.64 -13.01
CA GLU A 148 -9.65 -13.96 -12.52
C GLU A 148 -10.86 -14.81 -12.13
N PRO A 149 -10.98 -16.06 -12.65
CA PRO A 149 -12.06 -16.97 -12.28
C PRO A 149 -11.84 -17.63 -10.92
N GLU A 150 -10.58 -17.67 -10.45
CA GLU A 150 -10.22 -18.30 -9.19
C GLU A 150 -10.70 -17.48 -8.00
N GLU A 151 -11.16 -18.17 -6.96
CA GLU A 151 -11.55 -17.62 -5.67
C GLU A 151 -10.81 -18.36 -4.55
N ILE A 152 -10.52 -17.66 -3.47
CA ILE A 152 -9.90 -18.24 -2.28
C ILE A 152 -10.96 -18.19 -1.17
N GLU A 153 -11.71 -19.28 -1.02
CA GLU A 153 -12.85 -19.36 -0.09
C GLU A 153 -12.48 -18.95 1.34
N GLU A 154 -11.28 -19.29 1.81
CA GLU A 154 -10.80 -18.94 3.16
C GLU A 154 -10.60 -17.42 3.36
N LEU A 155 -10.52 -16.66 2.28
CA LEU A 155 -10.38 -15.19 2.31
C LEU A 155 -11.70 -14.47 1.98
N GLU A 156 -12.73 -15.21 1.58
CA GLU A 156 -14.09 -14.72 1.46
C GLU A 156 -14.70 -14.65 2.86
N VAL A 157 -14.67 -13.48 3.46
CA VAL A 157 -15.24 -13.28 4.80
C VAL A 157 -16.75 -13.26 4.67
N GLU A 158 -17.44 -14.28 5.21
CA GLU A 158 -18.90 -14.27 5.38
C GLU A 158 -19.28 -13.21 6.44
N TYR A 159 -20.19 -12.30 6.11
CA TYR A 159 -20.68 -11.23 6.98
C TYR A 159 -22.15 -11.43 7.33
#